data_38296cb21a8467c9bef2f82e50873d03
#
_entry.id   38296cb21a8467c9bef2f82e50873d03
#
_cell.length_a   1.000
_cell.length_b   1.000
_cell.length_c   1.000
_cell.angle_alpha   90.00
_cell.angle_beta   90.00
_cell.angle_gamma   90.00
#
_symmetry.space_group_name_H-M   'P 1'
#
loop_
_entity.id
_entity.type
_entity.pdbx_description
1 polymer ?
#
loop_
_entity_poly.entity_id
_entity_poly.type
_entity_poly.pdbx_seq_one_letter_code
_entity_poly.pdbx_strand_id
1 'polypeptide(L)'
;MKQEQVERSIIKTYRKDIWRKFTKAVTIYDLIKDGDKIAVCLSGGKDSFLLAKCMQEIKKHGKIKFDLEFIVMDPGYSKENLEKVKKNAELLGIPIKVYESTIFESLKSMDVKSPCYMCARMRRGHLYKFASDLGCNKIALGHHYNDVIETIMLGILYNGEIVSMLPKIKSKNFPGMELIRPLYLVRESAIINWLKYNELEFINCACPLKKEDSKRAEVKELIKKLRENNKFVEYNIFKSVENININQVMGYIKDNERHNYYDDYE
;
A
#
# COMPACT_ATOMS: atom_id res chain seq x y z
N MET A 1 11.96 22.93 11.79
CA MET A 1 12.03 22.23 13.12
C MET A 1 11.18 20.95 13.14
N LYS A 2 9.85 20.98 12.99
CA LYS A 2 9.05 19.73 13.08
C LYS A 2 9.33 18.74 11.95
N GLN A 3 9.54 19.21 10.71
CA GLN A 3 9.93 18.39 9.58
C GLN A 3 11.23 17.62 9.82
N GLU A 4 12.29 18.27 10.25
CA GLU A 4 13.60 17.64 10.55
C GLU A 4 13.50 16.62 11.69
N GLN A 5 12.68 16.90 12.70
CA GLN A 5 12.42 15.96 13.79
C GLN A 5 11.76 14.69 13.26
N VAL A 6 10.75 14.83 12.38
CA VAL A 6 10.05 13.72 11.76
C VAL A 6 10.99 12.88 10.88
N GLU A 7 11.82 13.52 10.05
CA GLU A 7 12.85 12.86 9.22
C GLU A 7 13.83 12.09 10.10
N ARG A 8 14.39 12.77 11.12
CA ARG A 8 15.31 12.13 12.06
C ARG A 8 14.69 10.96 12.81
N SER A 9 13.41 11.04 13.16
CA SER A 9 12.70 9.93 13.85
C SER A 9 12.67 8.67 13.01
N ILE A 10 12.45 8.76 11.69
CA ILE A 10 12.43 7.61 10.78
C ILE A 10 13.80 6.92 10.73
N ILE A 11 14.87 7.71 10.49
CA ILE A 11 16.22 7.17 10.25
C ILE A 11 17.00 6.83 11.53
N LYS A 12 16.60 7.37 12.68
CA LYS A 12 17.24 7.17 14.00
C LYS A 12 16.35 6.35 14.93
N THR A 13 15.25 6.93 15.44
CA THR A 13 14.39 6.35 16.48
C THR A 13 13.70 5.07 15.98
N TYR A 14 13.09 5.12 14.81
CA TYR A 14 12.40 3.99 14.18
C TYR A 14 13.26 3.27 13.13
N ARG A 15 14.59 3.41 13.23
CA ARG A 15 15.53 2.81 12.27
C ARG A 15 15.29 1.32 12.05
N LYS A 16 15.09 0.53 13.12
CA LYS A 16 14.90 -0.93 13.07
C LYS A 16 13.55 -1.29 12.46
N ASP A 17 12.50 -0.61 12.89
CA ASP A 17 11.13 -1.02 12.64
C ASP A 17 10.54 -0.40 11.38
N ILE A 18 11.04 0.77 10.95
CA ILE A 18 10.61 1.45 9.72
C ILE A 18 11.74 1.48 8.70
N TRP A 19 12.82 2.24 8.94
CA TRP A 19 13.81 2.53 7.91
C TRP A 19 14.48 1.29 7.33
N ARG A 20 14.98 0.39 8.18
CA ARG A 20 15.60 -0.87 7.72
C ARG A 20 14.61 -1.78 6.98
N LYS A 21 13.35 -1.81 7.41
CA LYS A 21 12.30 -2.61 6.75
C LYS A 21 11.95 -2.03 5.38
N PHE A 22 11.82 -0.71 5.30
CA PHE A 22 11.59 0.02 4.05
C PHE A 22 12.75 -0.20 3.07
N THR A 23 14.00 0.09 3.46
CA THR A 23 15.17 -0.10 2.59
C THR A 23 15.37 -1.56 2.19
N LYS A 24 15.11 -2.51 3.11
CA LYS A 24 15.13 -3.93 2.81
C LYS A 24 14.10 -4.31 1.73
N ALA A 25 12.87 -3.79 1.81
CA ALA A 25 11.86 -4.04 0.79
C ALA A 25 12.28 -3.46 -0.57
N VAL A 26 12.80 -2.24 -0.60
CA VAL A 26 13.30 -1.60 -1.82
C VAL A 26 14.37 -2.45 -2.48
N THR A 27 15.32 -3.00 -1.71
CA THR A 27 16.44 -3.80 -2.23
C THR A 27 16.02 -5.19 -2.67
N ILE A 28 15.32 -5.94 -1.79
CA ILE A 28 14.97 -7.36 -2.07
C ILE A 28 14.04 -7.48 -3.27
N TYR A 29 13.07 -6.56 -3.39
CA TYR A 29 12.08 -6.61 -4.45
C TYR A 29 12.44 -5.74 -5.65
N ASP A 30 13.64 -5.15 -5.66
CA ASP A 30 14.12 -4.30 -6.76
C ASP A 30 13.07 -3.25 -7.16
N LEU A 31 12.59 -2.47 -6.15
CA LEU A 31 11.47 -1.56 -6.33
C LEU A 31 11.85 -0.26 -7.02
N ILE A 32 13.08 0.21 -6.83
CA ILE A 32 13.58 1.50 -7.35
C ILE A 32 14.85 1.26 -8.12
N LYS A 33 14.95 1.83 -9.33
CA LYS A 33 16.12 1.77 -10.22
C LYS A 33 16.62 3.16 -10.57
N ASP A 34 17.86 3.24 -11.03
CA ASP A 34 18.39 4.47 -11.60
C ASP A 34 17.55 4.92 -12.80
N GLY A 35 17.25 6.21 -12.85
CA GLY A 35 16.44 6.81 -13.89
C GLY A 35 14.92 6.68 -13.70
N ASP A 36 14.44 6.01 -12.65
CA ASP A 36 13.00 5.98 -12.35
C ASP A 36 12.45 7.37 -12.05
N LYS A 37 11.22 7.62 -12.49
CA LYS A 37 10.41 8.74 -12.02
C LYS A 37 9.15 8.17 -11.36
N ILE A 38 9.02 8.37 -10.04
CA ILE A 38 8.05 7.66 -9.20
C ILE A 38 7.00 8.63 -8.66
N ALA A 39 5.73 8.35 -8.94
CA ALA A 39 4.62 9.05 -8.34
C ALA A 39 4.25 8.41 -6.99
N VAL A 40 4.49 9.10 -5.90
CA VAL A 40 4.06 8.70 -4.55
C VAL A 40 2.62 9.13 -4.35
N CYS A 41 1.72 8.16 -4.14
CA CYS A 41 0.30 8.41 -4.03
C CYS A 41 -0.11 8.63 -2.57
N LEU A 42 -0.58 9.84 -2.25
CA LEU A 42 -1.07 10.17 -0.92
C LEU A 42 -2.59 10.05 -0.87
N SER A 43 -3.08 9.28 0.08
CA SER A 43 -4.52 9.12 0.39
C SER A 43 -4.99 9.99 1.55
N GLY A 44 -4.10 10.78 2.13
CA GLY A 44 -4.35 11.57 3.33
C GLY A 44 -4.16 10.80 4.64
N GLY A 45 -4.03 9.48 4.61
CA GLY A 45 -3.80 8.64 5.80
C GLY A 45 -2.33 8.49 6.17
N LYS A 46 -2.09 8.05 7.42
CA LYS A 46 -0.77 7.87 8.05
C LYS A 46 0.25 7.12 7.19
N ASP A 47 -0.19 6.05 6.52
CA ASP A 47 0.69 5.14 5.78
C ASP A 47 1.27 5.82 4.53
N SER A 48 0.43 6.59 3.83
CA SER A 48 0.84 7.32 2.63
C SER A 48 1.78 8.48 2.94
N PHE A 49 1.61 9.16 4.07
CA PHE A 49 2.52 10.21 4.51
C PHE A 49 3.86 9.65 5.00
N LEU A 50 3.86 8.53 5.74
CA LEU A 50 5.10 7.84 6.08
C LEU A 50 5.84 7.39 4.81
N LEU A 51 5.13 6.81 3.84
CA LEU A 51 5.72 6.44 2.56
C LEU A 51 6.39 7.64 1.90
N ALA A 52 5.70 8.78 1.80
CA ALA A 52 6.25 9.99 1.18
C ALA A 52 7.55 10.45 1.87
N LYS A 53 7.58 10.44 3.19
CA LYS A 53 8.80 10.79 3.95
C LYS A 53 9.92 9.78 3.74
N CYS A 54 9.65 8.48 3.78
CA CYS A 54 10.65 7.45 3.48
C CYS A 54 11.21 7.58 2.05
N MET A 55 10.37 7.93 1.07
CA MET A 55 10.80 8.14 -0.32
C MET A 55 11.66 9.41 -0.47
N GLN A 56 11.34 10.49 0.26
CA GLN A 56 12.20 11.68 0.32
C GLN A 56 13.57 11.35 0.94
N GLU A 57 13.59 10.61 2.04
CA GLU A 57 14.82 10.24 2.74
C GLU A 57 15.73 9.32 1.89
N ILE A 58 15.17 8.33 1.19
CA ILE A 58 15.98 7.46 0.33
C ILE A 58 16.50 8.21 -0.90
N LYS A 59 15.75 9.17 -1.46
CA LYS A 59 16.22 10.06 -2.54
C LYS A 59 17.38 10.94 -2.06
N LYS A 60 17.30 11.47 -0.83
CA LYS A 60 18.30 12.37 -0.23
C LYS A 60 19.60 11.65 0.13
N HIS A 61 19.53 10.42 0.61
CA HIS A 61 20.65 9.69 1.22
C HIS A 61 21.02 8.40 0.50
N GLY A 62 20.21 7.95 -0.45
CA GLY A 62 20.45 6.72 -1.23
C GLY A 62 21.48 6.93 -2.35
N LYS A 63 21.98 5.79 -2.84
CA LYS A 63 22.91 5.77 -3.99
C LYS A 63 22.19 5.77 -5.34
N ILE A 64 20.90 5.40 -5.36
CA ILE A 64 20.07 5.28 -6.56
C ILE A 64 19.58 6.68 -6.95
N LYS A 65 19.76 7.06 -8.21
CA LYS A 65 19.30 8.34 -8.76
C LYS A 65 17.93 8.19 -9.40
N PHE A 66 16.92 8.80 -8.82
CA PHE A 66 15.53 8.75 -9.32
C PHE A 66 14.78 10.03 -8.96
N ASP A 67 13.64 10.26 -9.61
CA ASP A 67 12.79 11.41 -9.37
C ASP A 67 11.49 11.05 -8.66
N LEU A 68 10.94 12.02 -7.93
CA LEU A 68 9.71 11.89 -7.17
C LEU A 68 8.70 12.96 -7.57
N GLU A 69 7.47 12.50 -7.75
CA GLU A 69 6.26 13.33 -7.77
C GLU A 69 5.35 12.89 -6.62
N PHE A 70 4.67 13.83 -5.97
CA PHE A 70 3.74 13.51 -4.88
C PHE A 70 2.34 13.89 -5.31
N ILE A 71 1.48 12.89 -5.47
CA ILE A 71 0.13 13.08 -6.00
C ILE A 71 -0.94 12.74 -4.96
N VAL A 72 -1.89 13.64 -4.80
CA VAL A 72 -3.12 13.42 -4.06
C VAL A 72 -4.24 13.34 -5.08
N MET A 73 -4.92 12.21 -5.12
CA MET A 73 -6.16 12.11 -5.85
C MET A 73 -7.32 12.35 -4.89
N ASP A 74 -8.05 13.43 -5.12
CA ASP A 74 -9.27 13.75 -4.40
C ASP A 74 -10.45 13.02 -5.05
N PRO A 75 -11.04 12.02 -4.39
CA PRO A 75 -12.20 11.30 -4.92
C PRO A 75 -13.53 12.02 -4.65
N GLY A 76 -13.51 13.24 -4.14
CA GLY A 76 -14.63 14.03 -3.62
C GLY A 76 -14.59 14.15 -2.10
N TYR A 77 -13.44 14.48 -1.54
CA TYR A 77 -13.29 14.75 -0.09
C TYR A 77 -14.14 15.97 0.34
N SER A 78 -14.49 16.00 1.62
CA SER A 78 -14.97 17.27 2.20
C SER A 78 -13.84 18.33 2.17
N LYS A 79 -14.22 19.60 2.08
CA LYS A 79 -13.25 20.71 2.10
C LYS A 79 -12.31 20.62 3.31
N GLU A 80 -12.82 20.25 4.49
CA GLU A 80 -12.04 20.06 5.72
C GLU A 80 -10.98 18.97 5.59
N ASN A 81 -11.34 17.82 5.00
CA ASN A 81 -10.41 16.71 4.79
C ASN A 81 -9.31 17.08 3.80
N LEU A 82 -9.67 17.73 2.70
CA LEU A 82 -8.69 18.19 1.71
C LEU A 82 -7.72 19.21 2.30
N GLU A 83 -8.24 20.19 3.06
CA GLU A 83 -7.40 21.17 3.76
C GLU A 83 -6.49 20.52 4.80
N LYS A 84 -6.97 19.50 5.52
CA LYS A 84 -6.13 18.72 6.47
C LYS A 84 -5.00 17.99 5.74
N VAL A 85 -5.26 17.43 4.54
CA VAL A 85 -4.22 16.80 3.71
C VAL A 85 -3.17 17.83 3.29
N LYS A 86 -3.58 19.00 2.79
CA LYS A 86 -2.68 20.08 2.37
C LYS A 86 -1.82 20.58 3.52
N LYS A 87 -2.42 20.87 4.68
CA LYS A 87 -1.71 21.30 5.89
C LYS A 87 -0.68 20.27 6.36
N ASN A 88 -1.02 18.99 6.34
CA ASN A 88 -0.08 17.93 6.70
C ASN A 88 1.06 17.81 5.69
N ALA A 89 0.79 17.99 4.41
CA ALA A 89 1.82 17.99 3.37
C ALA A 89 2.79 19.17 3.56
N GLU A 90 2.28 20.36 3.79
CA GLU A 90 3.07 21.56 4.09
C GLU A 90 3.92 21.37 5.36
N LEU A 91 3.31 20.92 6.47
CA LEU A 91 3.99 20.64 7.73
C LEU A 91 5.17 19.67 7.57
N LEU A 92 5.03 18.68 6.68
CA LEU A 92 6.04 17.65 6.43
C LEU A 92 6.97 17.97 5.26
N GLY A 93 6.81 19.13 4.61
CA GLY A 93 7.62 19.55 3.46
C GLY A 93 7.46 18.60 2.26
N ILE A 94 6.22 18.18 1.98
CA ILE A 94 5.91 17.30 0.84
C ILE A 94 5.21 18.14 -0.24
N PRO A 95 5.84 18.39 -1.41
CA PRO A 95 5.26 19.19 -2.49
C PRO A 95 4.19 18.39 -3.25
N ILE A 96 2.95 18.42 -2.78
CA ILE A 96 1.85 17.67 -3.38
C ILE A 96 1.23 18.35 -4.60
N LYS A 97 0.83 17.54 -5.58
CA LYS A 97 -0.06 17.92 -6.68
C LYS A 97 -1.42 17.28 -6.44
N VAL A 98 -2.47 18.10 -6.35
CA VAL A 98 -3.84 17.60 -6.10
C VAL A 98 -4.57 17.48 -7.43
N TYR A 99 -5.18 16.31 -7.65
CA TYR A 99 -6.02 16.01 -8.80
C TYR A 99 -7.43 15.69 -8.32
N GLU A 100 -8.39 16.48 -8.76
CA GLU A 100 -9.80 16.30 -8.45
C GLU A 100 -10.42 15.20 -9.33
N SER A 101 -11.35 14.46 -8.77
CA SER A 101 -12.15 13.48 -9.50
C SER A 101 -13.55 13.36 -8.90
N THR A 102 -14.51 12.95 -9.73
CA THR A 102 -15.92 12.77 -9.36
C THR A 102 -16.24 11.33 -8.94
N ILE A 103 -15.26 10.57 -8.43
CA ILE A 103 -15.44 9.13 -8.14
C ILE A 103 -16.56 8.89 -7.15
N PHE A 104 -16.66 9.66 -6.07
CA PHE A 104 -17.73 9.47 -5.08
C PHE A 104 -19.12 9.81 -5.64
N GLU A 105 -19.24 10.80 -6.51
CA GLU A 105 -20.48 11.14 -7.20
C GLU A 105 -20.88 10.03 -8.17
N SER A 106 -19.92 9.56 -8.99
CA SER A 106 -20.14 8.46 -9.93
C SER A 106 -20.57 7.18 -9.23
N LEU A 107 -20.00 6.87 -8.07
CA LEU A 107 -20.37 5.67 -7.30
C LEU A 107 -21.76 5.77 -6.65
N LYS A 108 -22.20 6.97 -6.28
CA LYS A 108 -23.57 7.17 -5.75
C LYS A 108 -24.65 6.97 -6.82
N SER A 109 -24.34 7.28 -8.08
CA SER A 109 -25.25 7.10 -9.21
C SER A 109 -25.27 5.68 -9.80
N MET A 110 -24.32 4.82 -9.39
CA MET A 110 -24.20 3.45 -9.86
C MET A 110 -24.79 2.46 -8.84
N ASP A 111 -25.67 1.56 -9.30
CA ASP A 111 -26.10 0.40 -8.51
C ASP A 111 -25.01 -0.69 -8.57
N VAL A 112 -24.05 -0.62 -7.66
CA VAL A 112 -22.91 -1.55 -7.63
C VAL A 112 -22.96 -2.45 -6.40
N LYS A 113 -22.84 -3.77 -6.59
CA LYS A 113 -22.80 -4.78 -5.51
C LYS A 113 -21.64 -4.58 -4.53
N SER A 114 -20.52 -3.98 -4.98
CA SER A 114 -19.30 -3.78 -4.19
C SER A 114 -18.71 -2.38 -4.40
N PRO A 115 -19.27 -1.34 -3.76
CA PRO A 115 -18.82 0.05 -3.96
C PRO A 115 -17.34 0.25 -3.65
N CYS A 116 -16.83 -0.38 -2.58
CA CYS A 116 -15.42 -0.28 -2.18
C CYS A 116 -14.46 -0.85 -3.23
N TYR A 117 -14.81 -1.97 -3.84
CA TYR A 117 -13.99 -2.57 -4.92
C TYR A 117 -13.95 -1.64 -6.14
N MET A 118 -15.11 -1.14 -6.57
CA MET A 118 -15.21 -0.24 -7.71
C MET A 118 -14.45 1.07 -7.45
N CYS A 119 -14.61 1.65 -6.27
CA CYS A 119 -13.86 2.84 -5.84
C CYS A 119 -12.34 2.61 -5.95
N ALA A 120 -11.85 1.51 -5.40
CA ALA A 120 -10.43 1.18 -5.45
C ALA A 120 -9.92 1.00 -6.88
N ARG A 121 -10.73 0.40 -7.76
CA ARG A 121 -10.42 0.21 -9.18
C ARG A 121 -10.37 1.55 -9.94
N MET A 122 -11.38 2.40 -9.76
CA MET A 122 -11.43 3.73 -10.40
C MET A 122 -10.27 4.61 -9.92
N ARG A 123 -10.05 4.67 -8.60
CA ARG A 123 -8.91 5.41 -8.01
C ARG A 123 -7.58 4.99 -8.61
N ARG A 124 -7.37 3.69 -8.77
CA ARG A 124 -6.13 3.17 -9.36
C ARG A 124 -5.97 3.61 -10.81
N GLY A 125 -7.03 3.57 -11.62
CA GLY A 125 -7.01 4.04 -13.00
C GLY A 125 -6.61 5.51 -13.12
N HIS A 126 -7.22 6.38 -12.30
CA HIS A 126 -6.87 7.80 -12.25
C HIS A 126 -5.43 8.04 -11.79
N LEU A 127 -4.96 7.32 -10.75
CA LEU A 127 -3.58 7.45 -10.28
C LEU A 127 -2.57 7.08 -11.35
N TYR A 128 -2.81 6.01 -12.10
CA TYR A 128 -1.94 5.64 -13.23
C TYR A 128 -1.93 6.70 -14.31
N LYS A 129 -3.11 7.24 -14.67
CA LYS A 129 -3.22 8.30 -15.66
C LYS A 129 -2.44 9.53 -15.22
N PHE A 130 -2.68 10.06 -14.03
CA PHE A 130 -1.99 11.25 -13.53
C PHE A 130 -0.48 11.05 -13.43
N ALA A 131 -0.02 9.88 -12.98
CA ALA A 131 1.39 9.55 -12.94
C ALA A 131 2.01 9.50 -14.34
N SER A 132 1.30 8.92 -15.31
CA SER A 132 1.72 8.88 -16.72
C SER A 132 1.82 10.28 -17.33
N ASP A 133 0.82 11.13 -17.08
CA ASP A 133 0.79 12.53 -17.56
C ASP A 133 1.96 13.37 -17.00
N LEU A 134 2.48 12.98 -15.82
CA LEU A 134 3.69 13.55 -15.22
C LEU A 134 4.99 12.92 -15.73
N GLY A 135 4.92 11.96 -16.65
CA GLY A 135 6.08 11.19 -17.14
C GLY A 135 6.67 10.23 -16.13
N CYS A 136 5.89 9.79 -15.12
CA CYS A 136 6.32 8.76 -14.17
C CYS A 136 6.19 7.37 -14.80
N ASN A 137 7.17 6.51 -14.51
CA ASN A 137 7.13 5.09 -14.88
C ASN A 137 6.69 4.18 -13.73
N LYS A 138 6.55 4.72 -12.51
CA LYS A 138 6.09 3.97 -11.34
C LYS A 138 5.10 4.76 -10.51
N ILE A 139 4.17 4.02 -9.86
CA ILE A 139 3.36 4.55 -8.77
C ILE A 139 3.72 3.81 -7.47
N ALA A 140 3.91 4.54 -6.38
CA ALA A 140 4.20 4.00 -5.06
C ALA A 140 2.98 4.15 -4.14
N LEU A 141 2.52 3.04 -3.56
CA LEU A 141 1.37 2.98 -2.66
C LEU A 141 1.79 2.60 -1.24
N GLY A 142 1.14 3.20 -0.24
CA GLY A 142 1.43 3.03 1.19
C GLY A 142 0.96 1.71 1.83
N HIS A 143 0.77 0.64 1.05
CA HIS A 143 0.43 -0.66 1.60
C HIS A 143 1.59 -1.22 2.41
N HIS A 144 1.28 -1.78 3.57
CA HIS A 144 2.24 -2.25 4.55
C HIS A 144 2.07 -3.75 4.86
N TYR A 145 2.91 -4.29 5.74
CA TYR A 145 2.94 -5.71 6.09
C TYR A 145 1.58 -6.30 6.49
N ASN A 146 0.79 -5.56 7.29
CA ASN A 146 -0.51 -6.04 7.74
C ASN A 146 -1.53 -6.11 6.60
N ASP A 147 -1.49 -5.19 5.62
CA ASP A 147 -2.33 -5.28 4.42
C ASP A 147 -2.07 -6.56 3.63
N VAL A 148 -0.80 -7.00 3.59
CA VAL A 148 -0.40 -8.24 2.87
C VAL A 148 -1.01 -9.46 3.55
N ILE A 149 -0.81 -9.61 4.87
CA ILE A 149 -1.33 -10.77 5.61
C ILE A 149 -2.87 -10.77 5.67
N GLU A 150 -3.50 -9.62 5.77
CA GLU A 150 -4.95 -9.48 5.67
C GLU A 150 -5.46 -9.91 4.28
N THR A 151 -4.74 -9.56 3.20
CA THR A 151 -5.10 -9.97 1.84
C THR A 151 -4.99 -11.48 1.64
N ILE A 152 -3.95 -12.10 2.18
CA ILE A 152 -3.76 -13.57 2.14
C ILE A 152 -4.95 -14.25 2.85
N MET A 153 -5.27 -13.82 4.06
CA MET A 153 -6.37 -14.38 4.84
C MET A 153 -7.74 -14.16 4.20
N LEU A 154 -7.96 -12.99 3.59
CA LEU A 154 -9.18 -12.72 2.81
C LEU A 154 -9.31 -13.67 1.61
N GLY A 155 -8.20 -13.93 0.90
CA GLY A 155 -8.16 -14.91 -0.20
C GLY A 155 -8.60 -16.29 0.26
N ILE A 156 -7.98 -16.80 1.34
CA ILE A 156 -8.26 -18.13 1.89
C ILE A 156 -9.70 -18.24 2.42
N LEU A 157 -10.13 -17.29 3.25
CA LEU A 157 -11.38 -17.42 4.01
C LEU A 157 -12.64 -17.06 3.22
N TYR A 158 -12.52 -16.18 2.22
CA TYR A 158 -13.70 -15.64 1.53
C TYR A 158 -13.71 -15.87 0.02
N ASN A 159 -12.55 -16.19 -0.59
CA ASN A 159 -12.48 -16.42 -2.03
C ASN A 159 -12.04 -17.85 -2.40
N GLY A 160 -11.57 -18.66 -1.44
CA GLY A 160 -11.05 -20.01 -1.71
C GLY A 160 -9.74 -19.99 -2.52
N GLU A 161 -8.95 -18.93 -2.41
CA GLU A 161 -7.73 -18.74 -3.18
C GLU A 161 -6.55 -18.36 -2.28
N ILE A 162 -5.36 -18.92 -2.57
CA ILE A 162 -4.11 -18.48 -1.96
C ILE A 162 -3.51 -17.39 -2.85
N VAL A 163 -3.81 -16.15 -2.54
CA VAL A 163 -3.32 -14.97 -3.27
C VAL A 163 -2.67 -13.98 -2.32
N SER A 164 -1.69 -13.24 -2.81
CA SER A 164 -1.01 -12.20 -2.04
C SER A 164 -1.03 -10.86 -2.77
N MET A 165 -0.83 -9.81 -2.00
CA MET A 165 -0.53 -8.49 -2.51
C MET A 165 0.95 -8.43 -2.88
N LEU A 166 1.29 -8.45 -4.16
CA LEU A 166 2.70 -8.44 -4.60
C LEU A 166 3.38 -7.09 -4.32
N PRO A 167 4.68 -7.08 -3.94
CA PRO A 167 5.42 -5.85 -3.66
C PRO A 167 5.64 -4.98 -4.91
N LYS A 168 5.64 -5.59 -6.10
CA LYS A 168 5.84 -4.95 -7.40
C LYS A 168 4.94 -5.62 -8.46
N ILE A 169 4.26 -4.81 -9.27
CA ILE A 169 3.34 -5.30 -10.30
C ILE A 169 3.46 -4.43 -11.55
N LYS A 170 3.64 -5.04 -12.71
CA LYS A 170 3.51 -4.35 -14.00
C LYS A 170 2.04 -4.03 -14.27
N SER A 171 1.77 -2.83 -14.75
CA SER A 171 0.40 -2.46 -15.14
C SER A 171 0.02 -3.13 -16.46
N LYS A 172 -1.15 -3.79 -16.50
CA LYS A 172 -1.70 -4.35 -17.74
C LYS A 172 -2.29 -3.26 -18.66
N ASN A 173 -2.85 -2.19 -18.06
CA ASN A 173 -3.57 -1.15 -18.79
C ASN A 173 -2.73 0.08 -19.12
N PHE A 174 -1.55 0.22 -18.51
CA PHE A 174 -0.60 1.31 -18.73
C PHE A 174 0.77 0.71 -19.02
N PRO A 175 1.08 0.40 -20.29
CA PRO A 175 2.36 -0.21 -20.68
C PRO A 175 3.55 0.63 -20.19
N GLY A 176 4.57 -0.04 -19.70
CA GLY A 176 5.76 0.62 -19.14
C GLY A 176 5.64 1.12 -17.71
N MET A 177 4.45 1.10 -17.12
CA MET A 177 4.26 1.51 -15.73
C MET A 177 4.23 0.32 -14.75
N GLU A 178 4.82 0.54 -13.57
CA GLU A 178 4.80 -0.41 -12.46
C GLU A 178 4.14 0.20 -11.22
N LEU A 179 3.49 -0.65 -10.42
CA LEU A 179 3.05 -0.33 -9.07
C LEU A 179 4.03 -0.93 -8.07
N ILE A 180 4.50 -0.14 -7.12
CA ILE A 180 5.40 -0.59 -6.06
C ILE A 180 4.83 -0.31 -4.68
N ARG A 181 5.25 -1.14 -3.68
CA ARG A 181 4.83 -1.04 -2.27
C ARG A 181 6.04 -1.01 -1.35
N PRO A 182 6.72 0.13 -1.21
CA PRO A 182 7.96 0.20 -0.44
C PRO A 182 7.80 -0.07 1.06
N LEU A 183 6.59 0.11 1.64
CA LEU A 183 6.31 -0.23 3.04
C LEU A 183 5.96 -1.71 3.28
N TYR A 184 6.13 -2.58 2.28
CA TYR A 184 5.71 -3.99 2.28
C TYR A 184 6.15 -4.79 3.52
N LEU A 185 7.32 -4.50 4.08
CA LEU A 185 7.86 -5.16 5.27
C LEU A 185 7.69 -4.36 6.56
N VAL A 186 7.09 -3.17 6.51
CA VAL A 186 6.84 -2.30 7.67
C VAL A 186 5.54 -2.71 8.34
N ARG A 187 5.54 -2.91 9.66
CA ARG A 187 4.34 -3.26 10.43
C ARG A 187 3.49 -2.03 10.74
N GLU A 188 2.17 -2.18 10.72
CA GLU A 188 1.22 -1.09 11.06
C GLU A 188 1.50 -0.53 12.47
N SER A 189 1.84 -1.39 13.43
CA SER A 189 2.18 -0.96 14.79
C SER A 189 3.35 0.02 14.85
N ALA A 190 4.37 -0.17 14.00
CA ALA A 190 5.49 0.76 13.91
C ALA A 190 5.05 2.12 13.34
N ILE A 191 4.14 2.12 12.35
CA ILE A 191 3.57 3.34 11.76
C ILE A 191 2.74 4.11 12.80
N ILE A 192 1.90 3.41 13.57
CA ILE A 192 1.11 4.01 14.63
C ILE A 192 1.99 4.61 15.73
N ASN A 193 3.04 3.90 16.15
CA ASN A 193 3.96 4.38 17.15
C ASN A 193 4.76 5.60 16.66
N TRP A 194 5.20 5.60 15.41
CA TRP A 194 5.86 6.74 14.77
C TRP A 194 4.95 7.97 14.72
N LEU A 195 3.67 7.77 14.37
CA LEU A 195 2.66 8.82 14.33
C LEU A 195 2.49 9.46 15.72
N LYS A 196 2.33 8.64 16.76
CA LYS A 196 2.17 9.09 18.16
C LYS A 196 3.41 9.85 18.65
N TYR A 197 4.61 9.30 18.37
CA TYR A 197 5.88 9.91 18.76
C TYR A 197 6.08 11.31 18.18
N ASN A 198 5.60 11.54 16.97
CA ASN A 198 5.72 12.83 16.29
C ASN A 198 4.48 13.72 16.47
N GLU A 199 3.48 13.30 17.26
CA GLU A 199 2.23 14.03 17.48
C GLU A 199 1.56 14.45 16.16
N LEU A 200 1.49 13.52 15.21
CA LEU A 200 0.91 13.76 13.90
C LEU A 200 -0.53 13.28 13.86
N GLU A 201 -1.39 14.07 13.24
CA GLU A 201 -2.78 13.73 13.01
C GLU A 201 -3.09 13.72 11.52
N PHE A 202 -3.49 12.57 11.01
CA PHE A 202 -3.92 12.39 9.62
C PHE A 202 -5.42 12.16 9.54
N ILE A 203 -5.97 12.25 8.32
CA ILE A 203 -7.36 11.88 8.11
C ILE A 203 -7.50 10.35 8.29
N ASN A 204 -8.52 9.96 9.05
CA ASN A 204 -9.04 8.60 9.00
C ASN A 204 -9.78 8.42 7.67
N CYS A 205 -10.19 7.19 7.33
CA CYS A 205 -10.88 6.92 6.07
C CYS A 205 -12.03 7.93 5.84
N ALA A 206 -11.84 8.84 4.88
CA ALA A 206 -12.82 9.87 4.52
C ALA A 206 -13.90 9.36 3.54
N CYS A 207 -14.04 8.05 3.38
CA CYS A 207 -15.00 7.44 2.47
C CYS A 207 -16.41 7.47 3.09
N PRO A 208 -17.39 8.16 2.46
CA PRO A 208 -18.77 8.20 2.96
C PRO A 208 -19.50 6.86 2.79
N LEU A 209 -18.91 5.91 2.05
CA LEU A 209 -19.50 4.60 1.75
C LEU A 209 -18.93 3.47 2.63
N LYS A 210 -18.12 3.80 3.64
CA LYS A 210 -17.50 2.80 4.51
C LYS A 210 -18.59 2.13 5.36
N LYS A 211 -18.76 0.81 5.18
CA LYS A 211 -19.51 -0.03 6.13
C LYS A 211 -18.56 -0.44 7.26
N GLU A 212 -19.00 -0.32 8.51
CA GLU A 212 -18.20 -0.68 9.71
C GLU A 212 -17.89 -2.17 9.76
N ASP A 213 -18.79 -3.04 9.29
CA ASP A 213 -18.64 -4.49 9.25
C ASP A 213 -18.04 -4.96 7.91
N SER A 214 -16.75 -4.72 7.72
CA SER A 214 -16.06 -5.23 6.55
C SER A 214 -15.37 -6.57 6.86
N LYS A 215 -15.41 -7.53 5.90
CA LYS A 215 -14.64 -8.79 5.96
C LYS A 215 -13.16 -8.57 6.34
N ARG A 216 -12.61 -7.41 5.98
CA ARG A 216 -11.25 -7.03 6.35
C ARG A 216 -11.12 -6.73 7.85
N ALA A 217 -12.12 -6.12 8.48
CA ALA A 217 -12.13 -5.90 9.92
C ALA A 217 -12.21 -7.22 10.69
N GLU A 218 -13.03 -8.16 10.23
CA GLU A 218 -13.13 -9.51 10.80
C GLU A 218 -11.80 -10.25 10.72
N VAL A 219 -11.14 -10.22 9.55
CA VAL A 219 -9.82 -10.85 9.37
C VAL A 219 -8.77 -10.20 10.27
N LYS A 220 -8.77 -8.89 10.39
CA LYS A 220 -7.85 -8.16 11.27
C LYS A 220 -8.01 -8.58 12.74
N GLU A 221 -9.25 -8.70 13.21
CA GLU A 221 -9.52 -9.15 14.57
C GLU A 221 -9.18 -10.63 14.79
N LEU A 222 -9.43 -11.50 13.78
CA LEU A 222 -9.01 -12.90 13.82
C LEU A 222 -7.48 -13.04 13.95
N ILE A 223 -6.71 -12.32 13.13
CA ILE A 223 -5.24 -12.34 13.19
C ILE A 223 -4.76 -11.88 14.58
N LYS A 224 -5.39 -10.84 15.13
CA LYS A 224 -5.06 -10.33 16.46
C LYS A 224 -5.28 -11.40 17.55
N LYS A 225 -6.43 -12.08 17.55
CA LYS A 225 -6.72 -13.19 18.48
C LYS A 225 -5.75 -14.35 18.35
N LEU A 226 -5.43 -14.75 17.13
CA LEU A 226 -4.45 -15.82 16.88
C LEU A 226 -3.05 -15.45 17.39
N ARG A 227 -2.67 -14.17 17.29
CA ARG A 227 -1.39 -13.67 17.77
C ARG A 227 -1.24 -13.75 19.29
N GLU A 228 -2.32 -13.67 20.04
CA GLU A 228 -2.30 -13.81 21.52
C GLU A 228 -1.74 -15.19 21.94
N ASN A 229 -2.08 -16.23 21.18
CA ASN A 229 -1.62 -17.60 21.44
C ASN A 229 -0.31 -17.96 20.72
N ASN A 230 -0.01 -17.32 19.58
CA ASN A 230 1.18 -17.61 18.79
C ASN A 230 1.78 -16.34 18.20
N LYS A 231 2.88 -15.88 18.76
CA LYS A 231 3.62 -14.68 18.30
C LYS A 231 4.14 -14.77 16.86
N PHE A 232 4.22 -15.97 16.29
CA PHE A 232 4.71 -16.22 14.93
C PHE A 232 3.59 -16.23 13.88
N VAL A 233 2.32 -16.14 14.26
CA VAL A 233 1.19 -16.29 13.35
C VAL A 233 1.25 -15.32 12.14
N GLU A 234 1.53 -14.05 12.39
CA GLU A 234 1.66 -13.07 11.32
C GLU A 234 2.81 -13.39 10.34
N TYR A 235 3.93 -13.86 10.90
CA TYR A 235 5.08 -14.29 10.10
C TYR A 235 4.77 -15.53 9.27
N ASN A 236 4.09 -16.50 9.86
CA ASN A 236 3.71 -17.74 9.18
C ASN A 236 2.72 -17.47 8.05
N ILE A 237 1.70 -16.61 8.27
CA ILE A 237 0.78 -16.19 7.20
C ILE A 237 1.54 -15.50 6.06
N PHE A 238 2.45 -14.57 6.39
CA PHE A 238 3.25 -13.88 5.39
C PHE A 238 4.12 -14.83 4.58
N LYS A 239 4.74 -15.81 5.24
CA LYS A 239 5.65 -16.78 4.62
C LYS A 239 4.93 -17.89 3.85
N SER A 240 3.67 -18.21 4.16
CA SER A 240 2.93 -19.29 3.50
C SER A 240 2.87 -19.14 1.99
N VAL A 241 2.75 -17.92 1.49
CA VAL A 241 2.71 -17.63 0.04
C VAL A 241 4.08 -17.60 -0.65
N GLU A 242 5.16 -17.67 0.11
CA GLU A 242 6.52 -17.82 -0.40
C GLU A 242 7.01 -19.29 -0.36
N ASN A 243 6.32 -20.17 0.38
CA ASN A 243 6.69 -21.56 0.64
C ASN A 243 5.59 -22.53 0.22
N ILE A 244 5.05 -22.36 -0.97
CA ILE A 244 4.04 -23.28 -1.51
C ILE A 244 4.76 -24.56 -1.98
N ASN A 245 4.42 -25.71 -1.37
CA ASN A 245 4.88 -27.01 -1.85
C ASN A 245 3.91 -27.48 -2.95
N ILE A 246 4.29 -27.30 -4.19
CA ILE A 246 3.46 -27.64 -5.37
C ILE A 246 3.10 -29.14 -5.38
N ASN A 247 3.98 -30.01 -4.89
CA ASN A 247 3.73 -31.45 -4.83
C ASN A 247 2.65 -31.86 -3.80
N GLN A 248 2.18 -30.94 -2.99
CA GLN A 248 1.20 -31.18 -1.93
C GLN A 248 -0.03 -30.26 -2.03
N VAL A 249 -0.29 -29.71 -3.19
CA VAL A 249 -1.53 -28.94 -3.49
C VAL A 249 -2.38 -29.67 -4.52
N MET A 250 -3.69 -29.57 -4.39
CA MET A 250 -4.64 -30.21 -5.33
C MET A 250 -4.63 -29.58 -6.73
N GLY A 251 -4.05 -28.39 -6.86
CA GLY A 251 -3.91 -27.69 -8.12
C GLY A 251 -3.44 -26.25 -7.92
N TYR A 252 -3.02 -25.62 -9.01
CA TYR A 252 -2.61 -24.23 -9.05
C TYR A 252 -2.97 -23.58 -10.39
N ILE A 253 -2.96 -22.25 -10.43
CA ILE A 253 -3.20 -21.49 -11.66
C ILE A 253 -1.90 -20.76 -12.02
N LYS A 254 -1.41 -20.99 -13.24
CA LYS A 254 -0.25 -20.31 -13.83
C LYS A 254 -0.61 -19.80 -15.21
N ASP A 255 -0.32 -18.56 -15.52
CA ASP A 255 -0.56 -17.91 -16.82
C ASP A 255 -2.03 -18.02 -17.33
N ASN A 256 -3.01 -18.05 -16.40
CA ASN A 256 -4.44 -18.30 -16.56
C ASN A 256 -4.79 -19.77 -16.93
N GLU A 257 -3.86 -20.70 -16.89
CA GLU A 257 -4.06 -22.12 -17.06
C GLU A 257 -4.17 -22.79 -15.67
N ARG A 258 -5.10 -23.73 -15.54
CA ARG A 258 -5.30 -24.50 -14.31
C ARG A 258 -4.57 -25.84 -14.44
N HIS A 259 -3.72 -26.13 -13.46
CA HIS A 259 -3.01 -27.38 -13.30
C HIS A 259 -3.61 -28.13 -12.12
N ASN A 260 -3.89 -29.43 -12.28
CA ASN A 260 -4.42 -30.28 -11.24
C ASN A 260 -3.38 -31.36 -10.88
N TYR A 261 -3.38 -31.82 -9.63
CA TYR A 261 -2.39 -32.79 -9.15
C TYR A 261 -2.41 -34.13 -9.93
N TYR A 262 -3.54 -34.49 -10.52
CA TYR A 262 -3.73 -35.72 -11.30
C TYR A 262 -3.30 -35.59 -12.76
N ASP A 263 -2.97 -34.40 -13.25
CA ASP A 263 -2.47 -34.19 -14.61
C ASP A 263 -1.10 -34.86 -14.80
N ASP A 264 -0.33 -35.02 -13.71
CA ASP A 264 0.99 -35.65 -13.69
C ASP A 264 0.96 -37.10 -13.14
N TYR A 265 -0.22 -37.74 -13.05
CA TYR A 265 -0.45 -39.02 -12.39
C TYR A 265 -0.58 -40.17 -13.43
N GLU A 266 0.23 -40.14 -14.49
CA GLU A 266 0.35 -41.25 -15.44
C GLU A 266 1.46 -42.23 -15.07
#